data_7886830a5ae1e5580cd1f6096c21e67a
#
_entry.id   7886830a5ae1e5580cd1f6096c21e67a
#
_cell.length_a   1.000
_cell.length_b   1.000
_cell.length_c   1.000
_cell.angle_alpha   90.00
_cell.angle_beta   90.00
_cell.angle_gamma   90.00
#
_symmetry.space_group_name_H-M   'P 1'
#
loop_
_entity.id
_entity.type
_entity.pdbx_description
1 polymer ?
#
loop_
_entity_poly.entity_id
_entity_poly.type
_entity_poly.pdbx_seq_one_letter_code
_entity_poly.pdbx_strand_id
1 'polypeptide(L)'
;MHEETLAMNEENLWRLETPGHAGWTRTARPDGPKKYYMVSADDHVNEPGNLWVERIDKKYRDRLPRIEIDENGVKWAISEGWHPSRLLETAPLQGEDGVRGKAGADPEERLKDMKHDGIDAAVLFPNKGLVMWGSQDQQFIQAQCRVYNDWAWELFGPYNDRMSPMAAIATGDLEGAIAEVTRAAKIGFRGITLPCKPFFGPHEPKHPNYNLPLFDPLWALIQETGLPITFHISTGRDPRAARKDGGAVINYVAHSLSPTVEPVANMCASGVLERFPRLRFAVIEAGIGWIPWALNAMDEAYRKHHMWVFPKLKMLPSEYFRAHAFASFQEDPVGLDLAVKYNLVDCFMWANDYPHHEGTWPHSAEAIEREMGGLTDAQRAKILGLNAARFFKFKVPEEYRA
;
A
#
# COMPACT_ATOMS: atom_id res chain seq x y z
N MET A 1 17.15 -17.46 -26.04
CA MET A 1 16.48 -16.42 -26.84
C MET A 1 16.87 -15.11 -26.18
N HIS A 2 17.68 -14.31 -26.86
CA HIS A 2 17.89 -12.94 -26.42
C HIS A 2 16.51 -12.30 -26.41
N GLU A 3 16.10 -11.77 -25.26
CA GLU A 3 15.01 -10.78 -25.27
C GLU A 3 15.54 -9.67 -26.16
N GLU A 4 14.93 -9.52 -27.33
CA GLU A 4 15.08 -8.31 -28.10
C GLU A 4 14.72 -7.19 -27.14
N THR A 5 15.71 -6.43 -26.75
CA THR A 5 15.49 -5.11 -26.17
C THR A 5 14.56 -4.46 -27.19
N LEU A 6 13.31 -4.19 -26.81
CA LEU A 6 12.38 -3.52 -27.67
C LEU A 6 13.11 -2.32 -28.27
N ALA A 7 13.32 -2.35 -29.58
CA ALA A 7 13.89 -1.20 -30.25
C ALA A 7 12.92 -0.05 -30.02
N MET A 8 13.30 0.84 -29.11
CA MET A 8 12.47 1.96 -28.74
C MET A 8 12.61 2.98 -29.86
N ASN A 9 11.57 3.09 -30.63
CA ASN A 9 11.42 4.22 -31.55
C ASN A 9 10.86 5.43 -30.78
N GLU A 10 10.96 6.62 -31.37
CA GLU A 10 10.51 7.86 -30.75
C GLU A 10 9.03 7.79 -30.31
N GLU A 11 8.19 7.04 -31.01
CA GLU A 11 6.77 6.85 -30.67
C GLU A 11 6.55 6.01 -29.42
N ASN A 12 7.55 5.25 -28.97
CA ASN A 12 7.47 4.35 -27.84
C ASN A 12 8.35 4.78 -26.64
N LEU A 13 9.04 5.91 -26.74
CA LEU A 13 9.91 6.40 -25.65
C LEU A 13 9.15 6.54 -24.33
N TRP A 14 7.90 6.98 -24.37
CA TRP A 14 7.02 7.07 -23.19
C TRP A 14 6.86 5.75 -22.43
N ARG A 15 7.13 4.60 -23.06
CA ARG A 15 7.04 3.29 -22.42
C ARG A 15 8.24 2.96 -21.54
N LEU A 16 9.37 3.64 -21.76
CA LEU A 16 10.55 3.54 -20.91
C LEU A 16 10.53 4.54 -19.75
N GLU A 17 9.67 5.53 -19.87
CA GLU A 17 9.57 6.61 -18.91
C GLU A 17 8.50 6.26 -17.89
N THR A 18 8.86 6.21 -16.62
CA THR A 18 7.87 6.19 -15.55
C THR A 18 7.19 7.55 -15.47
N PRO A 19 5.96 7.63 -14.93
CA PRO A 19 5.28 8.91 -14.78
C PRO A 19 6.12 10.00 -14.14
N GLY A 20 7.03 9.66 -13.22
CA GLY A 20 7.94 10.59 -12.59
C GLY A 20 9.06 11.17 -13.46
N HIS A 21 9.24 10.71 -14.71
CA HIS A 21 10.41 11.06 -15.53
C HIS A 21 10.08 11.54 -16.95
N ALA A 22 8.93 11.21 -17.46
CA ALA A 22 8.54 11.39 -18.87
C ALA A 22 8.46 12.86 -19.28
N GLY A 23 9.54 13.39 -19.83
CA GLY A 23 9.62 14.76 -20.35
C GLY A 23 9.43 15.84 -19.31
N TRP A 24 9.61 15.54 -18.04
CA TRP A 24 9.39 16.48 -16.95
C TRP A 24 10.64 17.29 -16.63
N THR A 25 10.43 18.59 -16.51
CA THR A 25 11.44 19.47 -15.92
C THR A 25 11.29 19.41 -14.41
N ARG A 26 12.36 19.12 -13.71
CA ARG A 26 12.39 19.08 -12.24
C ARG A 26 11.93 20.42 -11.65
N THR A 27 10.84 20.39 -10.91
CA THR A 27 10.29 21.59 -10.24
C THR A 27 10.41 21.54 -8.74
N ALA A 28 10.89 20.45 -8.14
CA ALA A 28 11.13 20.39 -6.71
C ALA A 28 11.99 21.59 -6.27
N ARG A 29 11.41 22.43 -5.42
CA ARG A 29 12.02 23.67 -4.92
C ARG A 29 12.08 23.60 -3.41
N PRO A 30 13.13 23.04 -2.81
CA PRO A 30 13.25 22.89 -1.35
C PRO A 30 13.00 24.18 -0.58
N ASP A 31 13.36 25.33 -1.19
CA ASP A 31 13.27 26.65 -0.57
C ASP A 31 12.08 27.48 -1.12
N GLY A 32 11.23 26.89 -1.97
CA GLY A 32 10.04 27.54 -2.49
C GLY A 32 8.90 27.58 -1.46
N PRO A 33 7.97 28.56 -1.58
CA PRO A 33 6.81 28.61 -0.70
C PRO A 33 5.95 27.36 -0.92
N LYS A 34 5.68 26.64 0.15
CA LYS A 34 4.75 25.51 0.15
C LYS A 34 3.33 26.01 0.27
N LYS A 35 2.43 25.48 -0.57
CA LYS A 35 1.01 25.81 -0.53
C LYS A 35 0.19 24.83 0.31
N TYR A 36 0.64 23.56 0.44
CA TYR A 36 -0.07 22.50 1.12
C TYR A 36 0.83 21.79 2.12
N TYR A 37 0.23 21.27 3.20
CA TYR A 37 0.86 20.25 4.02
C TYR A 37 0.76 18.92 3.28
N MET A 38 1.90 18.32 2.92
CA MET A 38 1.94 17.16 2.05
C MET A 38 2.34 15.90 2.81
N VAL A 39 1.50 14.89 2.74
CA VAL A 39 1.76 13.58 3.34
C VAL A 39 1.69 12.52 2.26
N SER A 40 2.81 11.85 2.00
CA SER A 40 2.79 10.64 1.20
C SER A 40 2.15 9.51 2.02
N ALA A 41 0.98 9.05 1.57
CA ALA A 41 0.24 7.97 2.25
C ALA A 41 0.80 6.58 1.95
N ASP A 42 1.84 6.51 1.13
CA ASP A 42 2.45 5.28 0.66
C ASP A 42 3.90 5.54 0.22
N ASP A 43 4.83 5.07 1.02
CA ASP A 43 6.25 5.00 0.72
C ASP A 43 6.78 3.63 1.14
N HIS A 44 7.89 3.24 0.58
CA HIS A 44 8.50 1.95 0.89
C HIS A 44 9.88 2.08 1.54
N VAL A 45 10.22 1.08 2.34
CA VAL A 45 11.56 0.96 2.93
C VAL A 45 12.30 -0.22 2.30
N ASN A 46 13.54 0.00 1.88
CA ASN A 46 14.38 -1.07 1.33
C ASN A 46 15.05 -1.83 2.48
N GLU A 47 14.45 -2.94 2.88
CA GLU A 47 15.01 -3.79 3.93
C GLU A 47 16.38 -4.37 3.51
N PRO A 48 17.36 -4.42 4.43
CA PRO A 48 18.63 -5.09 4.18
C PRO A 48 18.42 -6.54 3.71
N GLY A 49 19.23 -6.98 2.75
CA GLY A 49 19.08 -8.31 2.16
C GLY A 49 19.22 -9.48 3.15
N ASN A 50 19.91 -9.26 4.26
CA ASN A 50 20.15 -10.22 5.34
C ASN A 50 19.20 -10.05 6.54
N LEU A 51 18.28 -9.09 6.53
CA LEU A 51 17.43 -8.74 7.68
C LEU A 51 16.79 -9.96 8.33
N TRP A 52 16.04 -10.74 7.53
CA TRP A 52 15.33 -11.91 8.06
C TRP A 52 16.28 -13.05 8.43
N VAL A 53 17.30 -13.31 7.62
CA VAL A 53 18.28 -14.38 7.88
C VAL A 53 18.97 -14.20 9.25
N GLU A 54 19.29 -12.97 9.59
CA GLU A 54 19.98 -12.66 10.86
C GLU A 54 19.05 -12.72 12.06
N ARG A 55 17.79 -12.30 11.93
CA ARG A 55 16.89 -12.05 13.06
C ARG A 55 15.82 -13.10 13.30
N ILE A 56 15.43 -13.87 12.27
CA ILE A 56 14.38 -14.87 12.39
C ILE A 56 14.86 -16.12 13.16
N ASP A 57 13.93 -16.85 13.78
CA ASP A 57 14.23 -18.16 14.40
C ASP A 57 14.89 -19.09 13.37
N LYS A 58 15.95 -19.77 13.79
CA LYS A 58 16.75 -20.68 12.97
C LYS A 58 15.93 -21.71 12.19
N LYS A 59 14.82 -22.20 12.78
CA LYS A 59 13.92 -23.19 12.15
C LYS A 59 13.25 -22.70 10.87
N TYR A 60 13.23 -21.39 10.62
CA TYR A 60 12.58 -20.79 9.46
C TYR A 60 13.57 -20.33 8.38
N ARG A 61 14.88 -20.32 8.66
CA ARG A 61 15.88 -19.69 7.77
C ARG A 61 15.91 -20.28 6.37
N ASP A 62 15.77 -21.59 6.25
CA ASP A 62 15.80 -22.30 4.97
C ASP A 62 14.55 -22.05 4.10
N ARG A 63 13.51 -21.43 4.66
CA ARG A 63 12.25 -21.09 4.01
C ARG A 63 12.19 -19.65 3.52
N LEU A 64 13.13 -18.82 3.93
CA LEU A 64 13.16 -17.40 3.56
C LEU A 64 13.28 -17.20 2.05
N PRO A 65 12.81 -16.04 1.54
CA PRO A 65 13.05 -15.66 0.15
C PRO A 65 14.54 -15.72 -0.18
N ARG A 66 14.87 -16.26 -1.34
CA ARG A 66 16.25 -16.45 -1.79
C ARG A 66 16.38 -16.26 -3.30
N ILE A 67 17.62 -16.07 -3.75
CA ILE A 67 17.94 -16.02 -5.17
C ILE A 67 18.57 -17.35 -5.55
N GLU A 68 18.04 -17.98 -6.59
CA GLU A 68 18.61 -19.18 -7.21
C GLU A 68 19.09 -18.83 -8.62
N ILE A 69 20.17 -19.46 -9.06
CA ILE A 69 20.71 -19.32 -10.41
C ILE A 69 20.49 -20.65 -11.11
N ASP A 70 19.80 -20.63 -12.25
CA ASP A 70 19.55 -21.83 -13.04
C ASP A 70 20.78 -22.24 -13.88
N GLU A 71 20.68 -23.36 -14.58
CA GLU A 71 21.73 -23.91 -15.45
C GLU A 71 22.16 -22.98 -16.60
N ASN A 72 21.32 -22.02 -16.96
CA ASN A 72 21.57 -21.01 -17.98
C ASN A 72 22.10 -19.69 -17.41
N GLY A 73 22.39 -19.63 -16.11
CA GLY A 73 22.87 -18.43 -15.41
C GLY A 73 21.79 -17.40 -15.11
N VAL A 74 20.50 -17.74 -15.31
CA VAL A 74 19.39 -16.83 -15.02
C VAL A 74 19.10 -16.82 -13.52
N LYS A 75 19.01 -15.62 -12.94
CA LYS A 75 18.67 -15.40 -11.54
C LYS A 75 17.16 -15.43 -11.34
N TRP A 76 16.70 -16.18 -10.35
CA TRP A 76 15.31 -16.32 -9.96
C TRP A 76 15.11 -15.94 -8.49
N ALA A 77 14.15 -15.07 -8.22
CA ALA A 77 13.68 -14.84 -6.87
C ALA A 77 12.67 -15.95 -6.52
N ILE A 78 12.97 -16.69 -5.47
CA ILE A 78 12.16 -17.78 -4.95
C ILE A 78 11.59 -17.36 -3.60
N SER A 79 10.28 -17.40 -3.47
CA SER A 79 9.57 -17.13 -2.20
C SER A 79 8.48 -18.16 -2.01
N GLU A 80 8.28 -18.63 -0.78
CA GLU A 80 7.26 -19.62 -0.46
C GLU A 80 5.86 -19.07 -0.82
N GLY A 81 5.07 -19.90 -1.51
CA GLY A 81 3.73 -19.54 -1.98
C GLY A 81 3.69 -18.71 -3.28
N TRP A 82 4.82 -18.25 -3.78
CA TRP A 82 4.92 -17.46 -5.00
C TRP A 82 5.55 -18.25 -6.14
N HIS A 83 5.15 -17.94 -7.37
CA HIS A 83 5.88 -18.44 -8.51
C HIS A 83 7.28 -17.82 -8.58
N PRO A 84 8.33 -18.60 -8.95
CA PRO A 84 9.64 -18.05 -9.20
C PRO A 84 9.56 -16.88 -10.18
N SER A 85 10.14 -15.75 -9.79
CA SER A 85 10.21 -14.54 -10.61
C SER A 85 11.61 -14.35 -11.13
N ARG A 86 11.75 -14.18 -12.46
CA ARG A 86 13.04 -13.88 -13.06
C ARG A 86 13.50 -12.49 -12.62
N LEU A 87 14.70 -12.41 -12.08
CA LEU A 87 15.35 -11.14 -11.82
C LEU A 87 15.96 -10.64 -13.13
N LEU A 88 15.42 -9.53 -13.61
CA LEU A 88 16.03 -8.81 -14.73
C LEU A 88 17.08 -7.88 -14.18
N GLU A 89 18.26 -7.87 -14.80
CA GLU A 89 19.22 -6.80 -14.54
C GLU A 89 18.66 -5.55 -15.22
N THR A 90 18.10 -4.67 -14.43
CA THR A 90 17.78 -3.32 -14.89
C THR A 90 19.09 -2.62 -15.24
N ALA A 91 19.10 -1.83 -16.32
CA ALA A 91 20.22 -0.95 -16.60
C ALA A 91 20.54 -0.16 -15.32
N PRO A 92 21.82 -0.01 -14.95
CA PRO A 92 22.18 0.69 -13.73
C PRO A 92 21.57 2.08 -13.80
N LEU A 93 20.67 2.35 -12.83
CA LEU A 93 20.04 3.65 -12.69
C LEU A 93 21.14 4.70 -12.50
N GLN A 94 21.09 5.75 -13.30
CA GLN A 94 22.06 6.85 -13.27
C GLN A 94 21.42 8.11 -12.70
N GLY A 95 22.28 9.02 -12.20
CA GLY A 95 21.81 10.29 -11.67
C GLY A 95 20.87 10.13 -10.47
N GLU A 96 19.75 10.81 -10.48
CA GLU A 96 18.78 10.83 -9.40
C GLU A 96 18.13 9.47 -9.14
N ASP A 97 17.88 8.70 -10.19
CA ASP A 97 17.32 7.35 -10.06
C ASP A 97 18.27 6.40 -9.32
N GLY A 98 19.59 6.58 -9.50
CA GLY A 98 20.59 5.83 -8.75
C GLY A 98 20.63 6.18 -7.26
N VAL A 99 20.14 7.35 -6.86
CA VAL A 99 20.04 7.78 -5.46
C VAL A 99 18.86 7.12 -4.76
N ARG A 100 17.73 6.92 -5.42
CA ARG A 100 16.50 6.31 -4.88
C ARG A 100 16.78 5.00 -4.14
N GLY A 101 17.53 4.10 -4.77
CA GLY A 101 17.86 2.81 -4.16
C GLY A 101 18.77 2.90 -2.95
N LYS A 102 19.51 4.00 -2.78
CA LYS A 102 20.45 4.19 -1.67
C LYS A 102 19.79 4.77 -0.43
N ALA A 103 18.87 5.71 -0.60
CA ALA A 103 18.21 6.38 0.51
C ALA A 103 17.15 5.51 1.22
N GLY A 104 16.67 4.43 0.58
CA GLY A 104 15.51 3.66 1.01
C GLY A 104 15.52 3.11 2.43
N ALA A 105 16.69 2.89 3.05
CA ALA A 105 16.83 2.42 4.43
C ALA A 105 17.54 3.43 5.36
N ASP A 106 17.89 4.62 4.88
CA ASP A 106 18.55 5.64 5.68
C ASP A 106 17.57 6.79 5.98
N PRO A 107 17.14 6.95 7.25
CA PRO A 107 16.18 7.99 7.61
C PRO A 107 16.65 9.42 7.32
N GLU A 108 17.94 9.71 7.49
CA GLU A 108 18.48 11.05 7.28
C GLU A 108 18.55 11.42 5.79
N GLU A 109 18.89 10.45 4.93
CA GLU A 109 18.85 10.64 3.47
C GLU A 109 17.38 10.77 3.00
N ARG A 110 16.46 9.96 3.55
CA ARG A 110 15.03 10.10 3.24
C ARG A 110 14.47 11.48 3.61
N LEU A 111 14.87 12.05 4.74
CA LEU A 111 14.44 13.41 5.10
C LEU A 111 14.91 14.46 4.08
N LYS A 112 16.09 14.27 3.50
CA LYS A 112 16.59 15.15 2.41
C LYS A 112 15.76 15.00 1.14
N ASP A 113 15.46 13.75 0.76
CA ASP A 113 14.65 13.45 -0.42
C ASP A 113 13.20 13.93 -0.25
N MET A 114 12.60 13.72 0.92
CA MET A 114 11.28 14.27 1.26
C MET A 114 11.28 15.82 1.15
N LYS A 115 12.27 16.48 1.75
CA LYS A 115 12.41 17.95 1.67
C LYS A 115 12.54 18.39 0.21
N HIS A 116 13.31 17.66 -0.57
CA HIS A 116 13.57 17.96 -1.97
C HIS A 116 12.30 17.91 -2.83
N ASP A 117 11.42 16.95 -2.57
CA ASP A 117 10.14 16.76 -3.26
C ASP A 117 8.95 17.48 -2.60
N GLY A 118 9.21 18.20 -1.49
CA GLY A 118 8.19 18.99 -0.79
C GLY A 118 7.31 18.20 0.16
N ILE A 119 7.67 16.97 0.53
CA ILE A 119 6.89 16.09 1.41
C ILE A 119 7.17 16.40 2.88
N ASP A 120 6.11 16.58 3.68
CA ASP A 120 6.19 16.88 5.10
C ASP A 120 6.21 15.62 5.98
N ALA A 121 5.43 14.63 5.61
CA ALA A 121 5.42 13.32 6.29
C ALA A 121 5.15 12.18 5.31
N ALA A 122 5.56 10.97 5.67
CA ALA A 122 5.39 9.77 4.87
C ALA A 122 4.98 8.57 5.72
N VAL A 123 4.19 7.69 5.15
CA VAL A 123 3.80 6.39 5.72
C VAL A 123 4.62 5.30 5.06
N LEU A 124 5.28 4.46 5.85
CA LEU A 124 6.28 3.53 5.34
C LEU A 124 5.78 2.09 5.39
N PHE A 125 5.79 1.44 4.24
CA PHE A 125 5.45 0.03 4.08
C PHE A 125 6.69 -0.83 3.80
N PRO A 126 6.63 -2.16 4.05
CA PRO A 126 7.68 -3.05 3.60
C PRO A 126 7.76 -3.04 2.06
N ASN A 127 8.96 -3.21 1.51
CA ASN A 127 9.19 -3.39 0.08
C ASN A 127 9.37 -4.89 -0.23
N LYS A 128 10.54 -5.45 0.09
CA LYS A 128 10.77 -6.90 -0.04
C LYS A 128 9.83 -7.71 0.85
N GLY A 129 9.45 -7.15 2.00
CA GLY A 129 8.53 -7.75 2.94
C GLY A 129 7.10 -7.93 2.44
N LEU A 130 6.68 -7.31 1.34
CA LEU A 130 5.34 -7.53 0.78
C LEU A 130 5.06 -9.00 0.40
N VAL A 131 6.10 -9.83 0.23
CA VAL A 131 5.93 -11.28 -0.03
C VAL A 131 5.74 -12.11 1.25
N MET A 132 5.85 -11.53 2.44
CA MET A 132 5.77 -12.25 3.72
C MET A 132 4.49 -13.08 3.87
N TRP A 133 3.37 -12.54 3.39
CA TRP A 133 2.06 -13.18 3.51
C TRP A 133 1.81 -14.31 2.51
N GLY A 134 2.79 -14.66 1.67
CA GLY A 134 2.65 -15.68 0.63
C GLY A 134 2.59 -17.12 1.13
N SER A 135 3.02 -17.41 2.35
CA SER A 135 3.00 -18.76 2.92
C SER A 135 1.60 -19.17 3.42
N GLN A 136 1.35 -20.47 3.49
CA GLN A 136 0.20 -21.03 4.19
C GLN A 136 0.46 -21.20 5.71
N ASP A 137 1.70 -21.21 6.13
CA ASP A 137 2.12 -21.34 7.54
C ASP A 137 2.05 -19.98 8.24
N GLN A 138 1.00 -19.77 9.00
CA GLN A 138 0.74 -18.53 9.69
C GLN A 138 1.80 -18.19 10.77
N GLN A 139 2.41 -19.20 11.38
CA GLN A 139 3.50 -18.99 12.35
C GLN A 139 4.77 -18.49 11.67
N PHE A 140 5.04 -18.96 10.44
CA PHE A 140 6.16 -18.47 9.65
C PHE A 140 5.91 -17.03 9.18
N ILE A 141 4.69 -16.70 8.71
CA ILE A 141 4.32 -15.32 8.35
C ILE A 141 4.50 -14.42 9.55
N GLN A 142 3.98 -14.82 10.73
CA GLN A 142 4.10 -14.02 11.94
C GLN A 142 5.54 -13.76 12.35
N ALA A 143 6.41 -14.78 12.24
CA ALA A 143 7.82 -14.62 12.52
C ALA A 143 8.49 -13.60 11.59
N GLN A 144 8.13 -13.61 10.30
CA GLN A 144 8.64 -12.65 9.34
C GLN A 144 8.12 -11.23 9.63
N CYS A 145 6.81 -11.07 9.86
CA CYS A 145 6.20 -9.79 10.24
C CYS A 145 6.87 -9.21 11.50
N ARG A 146 7.13 -10.04 12.49
CA ARG A 146 7.78 -9.62 13.72
C ARG A 146 9.18 -9.06 13.49
N VAL A 147 9.98 -9.74 12.66
CA VAL A 147 11.33 -9.27 12.29
C VAL A 147 11.27 -7.92 11.61
N TYR A 148 10.34 -7.76 10.66
CA TYR A 148 10.14 -6.47 9.99
C TYR A 148 9.71 -5.37 10.97
N ASN A 149 8.72 -5.64 11.82
CA ASN A 149 8.19 -4.66 12.77
C ASN A 149 9.27 -4.18 13.74
N ASP A 150 10.07 -5.10 14.27
CA ASP A 150 11.15 -4.75 15.20
C ASP A 150 12.21 -3.88 14.51
N TRP A 151 12.65 -4.27 13.32
CA TRP A 151 13.63 -3.52 12.54
C TRP A 151 13.09 -2.14 12.11
N ALA A 152 11.88 -2.09 11.59
CA ALA A 152 11.30 -0.83 11.11
C ALA A 152 11.10 0.15 12.27
N TRP A 153 10.69 -0.33 13.43
CA TRP A 153 10.57 0.51 14.61
C TRP A 153 11.93 0.96 15.18
N GLU A 154 12.91 0.07 15.26
CA GLU A 154 14.29 0.43 15.67
C GLU A 154 14.83 1.58 14.81
N LEU A 155 14.57 1.55 13.52
CA LEU A 155 15.12 2.50 12.55
C LEU A 155 14.31 3.80 12.47
N PHE A 156 12.99 3.69 12.32
CA PHE A 156 12.10 4.82 12.04
C PHE A 156 11.27 5.30 13.25
N GLY A 157 11.26 4.56 14.35
CA GLY A 157 10.57 4.99 15.58
C GLY A 157 10.96 6.38 16.07
N PRO A 158 12.26 6.78 16.05
CA PRO A 158 12.69 8.15 16.37
C PRO A 158 12.14 9.22 15.43
N TYR A 159 11.73 8.86 14.23
CA TYR A 159 11.22 9.76 13.18
C TYR A 159 9.71 9.60 12.94
N ASN A 160 9.00 8.91 13.83
CA ASN A 160 7.59 8.52 13.66
C ASN A 160 6.60 9.69 13.50
N ASP A 161 7.03 10.92 13.80
CA ASP A 161 6.27 12.15 13.52
C ASP A 161 6.37 12.62 12.06
N ARG A 162 7.37 12.15 11.32
CA ARG A 162 7.65 12.50 9.93
C ARG A 162 7.62 11.27 9.01
N MET A 163 8.15 10.14 9.46
CA MET A 163 8.24 8.88 8.72
C MET A 163 7.69 7.76 9.60
N SER A 164 6.45 7.36 9.35
CA SER A 164 5.73 6.41 10.21
C SER A 164 5.68 5.02 9.59
N PRO A 165 6.42 4.03 10.14
CA PRO A 165 6.31 2.67 9.66
C PRO A 165 4.95 2.07 10.04
N MET A 166 4.40 1.22 9.17
CA MET A 166 3.20 0.42 9.44
C MET A 166 3.60 -0.95 9.98
N ALA A 167 2.96 -1.37 11.07
CA ALA A 167 3.23 -2.71 11.61
C ALA A 167 2.54 -3.78 10.76
N ALA A 168 3.31 -4.74 10.26
CA ALA A 168 2.82 -5.87 9.50
C ALA A 168 2.20 -6.93 10.42
N ILE A 169 1.00 -7.41 10.09
CA ILE A 169 0.24 -8.36 10.92
C ILE A 169 -0.13 -9.60 10.10
N ALA A 170 0.11 -10.78 10.67
CA ALA A 170 -0.33 -12.07 10.14
C ALA A 170 -1.72 -12.39 10.71
N THR A 171 -2.77 -12.33 9.89
CA THR A 171 -4.16 -12.43 10.38
C THR A 171 -4.77 -13.82 10.34
N GLY A 172 -4.12 -14.79 9.69
CA GLY A 172 -4.60 -16.16 9.66
C GLY A 172 -4.39 -16.93 10.98
N ASP A 173 -3.47 -16.46 11.82
CA ASP A 173 -3.36 -16.81 13.25
C ASP A 173 -3.93 -15.66 14.08
N LEU A 174 -5.17 -15.81 14.51
CA LEU A 174 -5.89 -14.73 15.19
C LEU A 174 -5.28 -14.38 16.56
N GLU A 175 -4.82 -15.37 17.33
CA GLU A 175 -4.20 -15.15 18.62
C GLU A 175 -2.90 -14.38 18.47
N GLY A 176 -2.07 -14.79 17.52
CA GLY A 176 -0.85 -14.09 17.19
C GLY A 176 -1.07 -12.69 16.65
N ALA A 177 -2.10 -12.49 15.81
CA ALA A 177 -2.48 -11.16 15.34
C ALA A 177 -2.87 -10.22 16.49
N ILE A 178 -3.69 -10.69 17.43
CA ILE A 178 -4.10 -9.93 18.61
C ILE A 178 -2.87 -9.56 19.47
N ALA A 179 -1.96 -10.49 19.69
CA ALA A 179 -0.74 -10.24 20.44
C ALA A 179 0.15 -9.18 19.77
N GLU A 180 0.32 -9.27 18.44
CA GLU A 180 1.17 -8.34 17.70
C GLU A 180 0.54 -6.94 17.58
N VAL A 181 -0.78 -6.82 17.34
CA VAL A 181 -1.48 -5.53 17.37
C VAL A 181 -1.36 -4.87 18.75
N THR A 182 -1.53 -5.63 19.82
CA THR A 182 -1.35 -5.11 21.19
C THR A 182 0.06 -4.56 21.38
N ARG A 183 1.07 -5.28 20.88
CA ARG A 183 2.46 -4.88 20.99
C ARG A 183 2.74 -3.63 20.15
N ALA A 184 2.30 -3.60 18.90
CA ALA A 184 2.46 -2.47 17.99
C ALA A 184 1.87 -1.18 18.58
N ALA A 185 0.65 -1.27 19.14
CA ALA A 185 0.02 -0.14 19.81
C ALA A 185 0.85 0.34 21.01
N LYS A 186 1.36 -0.59 21.83
CA LYS A 186 2.13 -0.27 23.05
C LYS A 186 3.45 0.42 22.72
N ILE A 187 4.14 0.02 21.67
CA ILE A 187 5.44 0.61 21.29
C ILE A 187 5.31 1.89 20.49
N GLY A 188 4.13 2.21 19.93
CA GLY A 188 3.83 3.53 19.37
C GLY A 188 3.66 3.59 17.87
N PHE A 189 3.47 2.47 17.17
CA PHE A 189 3.09 2.49 15.74
C PHE A 189 1.83 3.34 15.53
N ARG A 190 1.76 4.05 14.40
CA ARG A 190 0.59 4.87 14.04
C ARG A 190 -0.47 4.12 13.26
N GLY A 191 -0.16 2.95 12.75
CA GLY A 191 -1.09 2.10 11.98
C GLY A 191 -0.54 0.71 11.77
N ILE A 192 -1.38 -0.14 11.22
CA ILE A 192 -1.07 -1.55 10.93
C ILE A 192 -1.39 -1.86 9.48
N THR A 193 -0.64 -2.79 8.88
CA THR A 193 -0.93 -3.32 7.56
C THR A 193 -1.33 -4.79 7.66
N LEU A 194 -2.49 -5.12 7.12
CA LEU A 194 -3.05 -6.47 7.03
C LEU A 194 -2.99 -6.95 5.59
N PRO A 195 -2.86 -8.26 5.34
CA PRO A 195 -3.02 -8.77 3.99
C PRO A 195 -4.46 -8.57 3.50
N CYS A 196 -4.66 -8.39 2.20
CA CYS A 196 -6.01 -8.27 1.62
C CYS A 196 -6.90 -9.50 1.88
N LYS A 197 -6.27 -10.64 2.15
CA LYS A 197 -6.92 -11.90 2.55
C LYS A 197 -6.19 -12.51 3.75
N PRO A 198 -6.89 -13.09 4.74
CA PRO A 198 -6.24 -13.76 5.87
C PRO A 198 -5.34 -14.92 5.46
N PHE A 199 -5.69 -15.60 4.35
CA PHE A 199 -4.96 -16.74 3.81
C PHE A 199 -4.62 -16.49 2.34
N PHE A 200 -3.36 -16.67 2.00
CA PHE A 200 -2.85 -16.50 0.65
C PHE A 200 -3.20 -17.69 -0.25
N GLY A 201 -3.29 -17.45 -1.55
CA GLY A 201 -3.48 -18.49 -2.54
C GLY A 201 -4.94 -18.79 -2.87
N PRO A 202 -5.22 -19.98 -3.46
CA PRO A 202 -6.57 -20.36 -3.81
C PRO A 202 -7.47 -20.38 -2.59
N HIS A 203 -8.70 -19.89 -2.77
CA HIS A 203 -9.69 -19.94 -1.72
C HIS A 203 -10.05 -21.39 -1.41
N GLU A 204 -9.82 -21.82 -0.18
CA GLU A 204 -10.35 -23.07 0.35
C GLU A 204 -11.61 -22.78 1.14
N PRO A 205 -12.70 -23.59 1.00
CA PRO A 205 -13.96 -23.35 1.71
C PRO A 205 -13.84 -23.26 3.24
N LYS A 206 -12.81 -23.86 3.80
CA LYS A 206 -12.52 -23.82 5.24
C LYS A 206 -11.78 -22.53 5.70
N HIS A 207 -11.21 -21.77 4.77
CA HIS A 207 -10.49 -20.55 5.12
C HIS A 207 -11.48 -19.42 5.40
N PRO A 208 -11.49 -18.89 6.63
CA PRO A 208 -12.34 -17.76 6.96
C PRO A 208 -11.85 -16.48 6.28
N ASN A 209 -12.76 -15.57 6.00
CA ASN A 209 -12.43 -14.23 5.51
C ASN A 209 -12.92 -13.15 6.48
N TYR A 210 -12.47 -11.93 6.30
CA TYR A 210 -12.70 -10.77 7.18
C TYR A 210 -14.17 -10.41 7.42
N ASN A 211 -15.08 -10.92 6.59
CA ASN A 211 -16.52 -10.75 6.77
C ASN A 211 -17.10 -11.56 7.95
N LEU A 212 -16.37 -12.55 8.45
CA LEU A 212 -16.89 -13.48 9.47
C LEU A 212 -16.68 -12.96 10.90
N PRO A 213 -17.65 -13.21 11.82
CA PRO A 213 -17.54 -12.83 13.23
C PRO A 213 -16.33 -13.44 13.97
N LEU A 214 -15.67 -14.44 13.39
CA LEU A 214 -14.43 -14.97 13.93
C LEU A 214 -13.35 -13.88 14.15
N PHE A 215 -13.35 -12.84 13.31
CA PHE A 215 -12.42 -11.73 13.41
C PHE A 215 -12.86 -10.62 14.38
N ASP A 216 -14.06 -10.71 14.96
CA ASP A 216 -14.58 -9.69 15.88
C ASP A 216 -13.65 -9.38 17.06
N PRO A 217 -12.97 -10.35 17.70
CA PRO A 217 -11.98 -10.05 18.74
C PRO A 217 -10.82 -9.16 18.26
N LEU A 218 -10.35 -9.38 17.01
CA LEU A 218 -9.31 -8.55 16.40
C LEU A 218 -9.84 -7.14 16.12
N TRP A 219 -11.05 -7.04 15.56
CA TRP A 219 -11.68 -5.75 15.27
C TRP A 219 -11.95 -4.94 16.54
N ALA A 220 -12.39 -5.58 17.60
CA ALA A 220 -12.59 -4.96 18.90
C ALA A 220 -11.28 -4.36 19.44
N LEU A 221 -10.20 -5.12 19.43
CA LEU A 221 -8.89 -4.66 19.86
C LEU A 221 -8.37 -3.51 18.99
N ILE A 222 -8.42 -3.63 17.67
CA ILE A 222 -7.98 -2.56 16.78
C ILE A 222 -8.77 -1.27 17.02
N GLN A 223 -10.09 -1.39 17.19
CA GLN A 223 -10.94 -0.25 17.54
C GLN A 223 -10.55 0.38 18.88
N GLU A 224 -10.19 -0.42 19.87
CA GLU A 224 -9.75 0.05 21.20
C GLU A 224 -8.42 0.78 21.13
N THR A 225 -7.44 0.22 20.43
CA THR A 225 -6.14 0.86 20.21
C THR A 225 -6.24 2.12 19.36
N GLY A 226 -7.27 2.18 18.50
CA GLY A 226 -7.46 3.27 17.55
C GLY A 226 -6.41 3.31 16.44
N LEU A 227 -5.70 2.20 16.19
CA LEU A 227 -4.80 2.07 15.05
C LEU A 227 -5.61 1.94 13.75
N PRO A 228 -5.36 2.77 12.72
CA PRO A 228 -5.94 2.58 11.42
C PRO A 228 -5.38 1.32 10.74
N ILE A 229 -6.23 0.68 9.95
CA ILE A 229 -5.90 -0.52 9.18
C ILE A 229 -5.53 -0.10 7.76
N THR A 230 -4.48 -0.68 7.21
CA THR A 230 -4.17 -0.57 5.79
C THR A 230 -4.17 -1.94 5.12
N PHE A 231 -4.67 -2.01 3.89
CA PHE A 231 -4.62 -3.15 3.00
C PHE A 231 -3.81 -2.73 1.77
N HIS A 232 -2.57 -3.17 1.70
CA HIS A 232 -1.68 -2.78 0.63
C HIS A 232 -1.84 -3.69 -0.60
N ILE A 233 -1.74 -3.12 -1.81
CA ILE A 233 -1.68 -3.91 -3.05
C ILE A 233 -0.66 -5.06 -2.90
N SER A 234 -0.80 -6.09 -3.66
CA SER A 234 0.05 -7.28 -3.66
C SER A 234 -0.07 -8.21 -2.46
N THR A 235 -0.53 -7.75 -1.28
CA THR A 235 -0.63 -8.60 -0.07
C THR A 235 -1.74 -9.66 -0.14
N GLY A 236 -2.67 -9.55 -1.08
CA GLY A 236 -3.70 -10.57 -1.38
C GLY A 236 -3.59 -11.12 -2.79
N ARG A 237 -2.45 -10.90 -3.43
CA ARG A 237 -2.21 -11.23 -4.82
C ARG A 237 -2.55 -12.68 -5.14
N ASP A 238 -3.15 -12.91 -6.32
CA ASP A 238 -3.31 -14.25 -6.86
C ASP A 238 -1.92 -14.85 -7.15
N PRO A 239 -1.61 -16.05 -6.65
CA PRO A 239 -0.31 -16.67 -6.88
C PRO A 239 -0.07 -17.07 -8.34
N ARG A 240 -1.10 -17.08 -9.19
CA ARG A 240 -0.92 -17.34 -10.62
C ARG A 240 -0.15 -16.20 -11.25
N ALA A 241 0.80 -16.51 -12.08
CA ALA A 241 1.57 -15.52 -12.83
C ALA A 241 1.35 -15.74 -14.33
N ALA A 242 0.81 -14.73 -15.00
CA ALA A 242 0.82 -14.68 -16.46
C ALA A 242 2.24 -14.37 -16.93
N ARG A 243 2.69 -15.08 -17.96
CA ARG A 243 4.01 -14.91 -18.55
C ARG A 243 3.87 -14.61 -20.04
N LYS A 244 4.79 -13.80 -20.58
CA LYS A 244 4.72 -13.34 -21.99
C LYS A 244 3.40 -12.59 -22.30
N ASP A 245 3.12 -12.32 -23.52
CA ASP A 245 1.83 -11.88 -24.08
C ASP A 245 0.95 -11.04 -23.11
N GLY A 246 1.44 -9.88 -22.70
CA GLY A 246 0.73 -8.98 -21.78
C GLY A 246 0.86 -9.33 -20.29
N GLY A 247 1.73 -10.30 -19.93
CA GLY A 247 1.83 -10.83 -18.57
C GLY A 247 2.05 -9.78 -17.49
N ALA A 248 2.84 -8.74 -17.73
CA ALA A 248 3.05 -7.66 -16.76
C ALA A 248 1.74 -6.94 -16.43
N VAL A 249 0.98 -6.53 -17.44
CA VAL A 249 -0.31 -5.84 -17.26
C VAL A 249 -1.35 -6.75 -16.60
N ILE A 250 -1.42 -8.02 -17.02
CA ILE A 250 -2.35 -9.00 -16.42
C ILE A 250 -2.01 -9.20 -14.95
N ASN A 251 -0.73 -9.38 -14.63
CA ASN A 251 -0.30 -9.58 -13.23
C ASN A 251 -0.59 -8.37 -12.36
N TYR A 252 -0.38 -7.17 -12.88
CA TYR A 252 -0.68 -5.95 -12.14
C TYR A 252 -2.19 -5.80 -11.92
N VAL A 253 -2.99 -5.74 -13.00
CA VAL A 253 -4.41 -5.40 -12.90
C VAL A 253 -5.24 -6.54 -12.32
N ALA A 254 -5.09 -7.77 -12.85
CA ALA A 254 -5.95 -8.88 -12.47
C ALA A 254 -5.48 -9.64 -11.22
N HIS A 255 -4.16 -9.69 -10.97
CA HIS A 255 -3.62 -10.51 -9.90
C HIS A 255 -3.16 -9.70 -8.68
N SER A 256 -2.77 -8.44 -8.84
CA SER A 256 -2.31 -7.60 -7.73
C SER A 256 -3.35 -6.57 -7.30
N LEU A 257 -3.91 -5.80 -8.24
CA LEU A 257 -4.84 -4.73 -7.95
C LEU A 257 -6.24 -5.26 -7.61
N SER A 258 -6.81 -6.14 -8.45
CA SER A 258 -8.21 -6.58 -8.24
C SER A 258 -8.48 -7.22 -6.86
N PRO A 259 -7.56 -7.95 -6.22
CA PRO A 259 -7.75 -8.46 -4.87
C PRO A 259 -7.96 -7.39 -3.79
N THR A 260 -7.62 -6.13 -4.04
CA THR A 260 -7.86 -5.04 -3.08
C THR A 260 -9.34 -4.65 -2.95
N VAL A 261 -10.17 -5.04 -3.92
CA VAL A 261 -11.64 -4.89 -3.85
C VAL A 261 -12.23 -5.73 -2.72
N GLU A 262 -11.65 -6.89 -2.46
CA GLU A 262 -12.19 -7.87 -1.51
C GLU A 262 -12.25 -7.35 -0.07
N PRO A 263 -11.19 -6.78 0.54
CA PRO A 263 -11.28 -6.22 1.89
C PRO A 263 -12.27 -5.04 1.97
N VAL A 264 -12.41 -4.22 0.93
CA VAL A 264 -13.41 -3.15 0.89
C VAL A 264 -14.82 -3.71 0.97
N ALA A 265 -15.11 -4.74 0.16
CA ALA A 265 -16.42 -5.39 0.19
C ALA A 265 -16.68 -6.08 1.55
N ASN A 266 -15.69 -6.80 2.08
CA ASN A 266 -15.79 -7.45 3.38
C ASN A 266 -16.09 -6.45 4.49
N MET A 267 -15.37 -5.35 4.57
CA MET A 267 -15.56 -4.36 5.63
C MET A 267 -16.90 -3.62 5.50
N CYS A 268 -17.27 -3.21 4.29
CA CYS A 268 -18.45 -2.37 4.06
C CYS A 268 -19.78 -3.15 4.03
N ALA A 269 -19.77 -4.45 3.69
CA ALA A 269 -21.01 -5.20 3.47
C ALA A 269 -21.36 -6.21 4.56
N SER A 270 -20.43 -6.54 5.47
CA SER A 270 -20.60 -7.63 6.44
C SER A 270 -21.10 -7.21 7.83
N GLY A 271 -21.34 -5.92 8.05
CA GLY A 271 -21.73 -5.38 9.36
C GLY A 271 -20.56 -5.22 10.35
N VAL A 272 -19.32 -5.43 9.95
CA VAL A 272 -18.13 -5.17 10.79
C VAL A 272 -18.14 -3.71 11.26
N LEU A 273 -18.35 -2.77 10.35
CA LEU A 273 -18.34 -1.33 10.70
C LEU A 273 -19.55 -0.88 11.54
N GLU A 274 -20.63 -1.66 11.57
CA GLU A 274 -21.73 -1.44 12.53
C GLU A 274 -21.36 -1.90 13.93
N ARG A 275 -20.73 -3.08 14.03
CA ARG A 275 -20.29 -3.62 15.33
C ARG A 275 -19.13 -2.84 15.90
N PHE A 276 -18.25 -2.31 15.02
CA PHE A 276 -17.03 -1.59 15.39
C PHE A 276 -16.95 -0.20 14.70
N PRO A 277 -17.79 0.76 15.10
CA PRO A 277 -17.99 2.02 14.38
C PRO A 277 -16.79 3.00 14.47
N ARG A 278 -15.80 2.74 15.29
CA ARG A 278 -14.57 3.55 15.34
C ARG A 278 -13.45 3.00 14.47
N LEU A 279 -13.60 1.82 13.87
CA LEU A 279 -12.63 1.31 12.90
C LEU A 279 -12.48 2.27 11.71
N ARG A 280 -11.25 2.39 11.25
CA ARG A 280 -10.90 3.10 10.02
C ARG A 280 -9.94 2.24 9.23
N PHE A 281 -10.12 2.19 7.91
CA PHE A 281 -9.23 1.43 7.04
C PHE A 281 -8.91 2.18 5.76
N ALA A 282 -7.85 1.77 5.10
CA ALA A 282 -7.46 2.27 3.79
C ALA A 282 -7.01 1.14 2.88
N VAL A 283 -7.23 1.28 1.58
CA VAL A 283 -6.54 0.50 0.55
C VAL A 283 -5.40 1.35 -0.02
N ILE A 284 -4.23 0.76 -0.11
CA ILE A 284 -2.98 1.46 -0.39
C ILE A 284 -2.40 0.99 -1.72
N GLU A 285 -1.88 1.94 -2.53
CA GLU A 285 -1.27 1.72 -3.85
C GLU A 285 -2.21 1.04 -4.88
N ALA A 286 -3.51 1.11 -4.65
CA ALA A 286 -4.47 0.41 -5.50
C ALA A 286 -5.16 1.34 -6.54
N GLY A 287 -4.77 2.61 -6.59
CA GLY A 287 -5.50 3.62 -7.35
C GLY A 287 -6.88 3.91 -6.76
N ILE A 288 -7.57 4.86 -7.33
CA ILE A 288 -8.87 5.34 -6.83
C ILE A 288 -9.98 5.33 -7.89
N GLY A 289 -9.65 5.16 -9.16
CA GLY A 289 -10.61 5.20 -10.26
C GLY A 289 -11.66 4.07 -10.22
N TRP A 290 -11.31 2.93 -9.63
CA TRP A 290 -12.21 1.80 -9.45
C TRP A 290 -13.19 1.97 -8.26
N ILE A 291 -12.88 2.84 -7.30
CA ILE A 291 -13.68 3.03 -6.08
C ILE A 291 -15.13 3.43 -6.40
N PRO A 292 -15.40 4.47 -7.21
CA PRO A 292 -16.79 4.85 -7.53
C PRO A 292 -17.59 3.70 -8.16
N TRP A 293 -16.97 2.93 -9.03
CA TRP A 293 -17.59 1.75 -9.63
C TRP A 293 -17.90 0.68 -8.59
N ALA A 294 -16.94 0.33 -7.74
CA ALA A 294 -17.11 -0.69 -6.71
C ALA A 294 -18.20 -0.32 -5.70
N LEU A 295 -18.24 0.95 -5.26
CA LEU A 295 -19.27 1.45 -4.36
C LEU A 295 -20.68 1.35 -4.96
N ASN A 296 -20.82 1.75 -6.23
CA ASN A 296 -22.07 1.61 -6.94
C ASN A 296 -22.49 0.14 -7.09
N ALA A 297 -21.55 -0.74 -7.45
CA ALA A 297 -21.81 -2.17 -7.62
C ALA A 297 -22.22 -2.82 -6.29
N MET A 298 -21.59 -2.48 -5.17
CA MET A 298 -21.97 -2.97 -3.85
C MET A 298 -23.38 -2.52 -3.44
N ASP A 299 -23.73 -1.25 -3.64
CA ASP A 299 -25.05 -0.73 -3.34
C ASP A 299 -26.14 -1.37 -4.20
N GLU A 300 -25.84 -1.59 -5.49
CA GLU A 300 -26.75 -2.25 -6.41
C GLU A 300 -26.96 -3.72 -6.01
N ALA A 301 -25.90 -4.45 -5.71
CA ALA A 301 -25.97 -5.83 -5.24
C ALA A 301 -26.77 -5.91 -3.93
N TYR A 302 -26.51 -5.00 -2.98
CA TYR A 302 -27.23 -4.94 -1.70
C TYR A 302 -28.74 -4.77 -1.90
N ARG A 303 -29.17 -3.87 -2.80
CA ARG A 303 -30.59 -3.63 -3.08
C ARG A 303 -31.24 -4.75 -3.88
N LYS A 304 -30.56 -5.27 -4.91
CA LYS A 304 -31.15 -6.27 -5.83
C LYS A 304 -31.17 -7.66 -5.24
N HIS A 305 -30.19 -8.01 -4.42
CA HIS A 305 -30.10 -9.33 -3.77
C HIS A 305 -30.64 -9.33 -2.35
N HIS A 306 -31.59 -8.47 -2.03
CA HIS A 306 -32.11 -8.23 -0.68
C HIS A 306 -32.59 -9.50 0.04
N MET A 307 -32.99 -10.55 -0.68
CA MET A 307 -33.44 -11.83 -0.09
C MET A 307 -32.26 -12.61 0.53
N TRP A 308 -31.05 -12.44 0.01
CA TRP A 308 -29.85 -13.16 0.45
C TRP A 308 -28.90 -12.30 1.27
N VAL A 309 -29.12 -10.98 1.32
CA VAL A 309 -28.24 -10.09 2.07
C VAL A 309 -28.41 -10.30 3.57
N PHE A 310 -27.29 -10.64 4.21
CA PHE A 310 -27.18 -10.77 5.65
C PHE A 310 -25.79 -10.32 6.12
N PRO A 311 -25.67 -9.52 7.22
CA PRO A 311 -26.80 -8.91 7.96
C PRO A 311 -27.51 -7.81 7.17
N LYS A 312 -28.70 -7.39 7.64
CA LYS A 312 -29.34 -6.18 7.14
C LYS A 312 -28.64 -4.96 7.74
N LEU A 313 -28.04 -4.16 6.90
CA LEU A 313 -27.25 -2.99 7.29
C LEU A 313 -28.15 -1.77 7.51
N LYS A 314 -27.74 -0.86 8.40
CA LYS A 314 -28.41 0.43 8.65
C LYS A 314 -28.12 1.46 7.56
N MET A 315 -26.96 1.36 6.92
CA MET A 315 -26.53 2.21 5.82
C MET A 315 -26.17 1.36 4.61
N LEU A 316 -26.09 1.98 3.44
CA LEU A 316 -25.57 1.31 2.24
C LEU A 316 -24.06 1.06 2.36
N PRO A 317 -23.51 0.04 1.69
CA PRO A 317 -22.07 -0.22 1.66
C PRO A 317 -21.23 1.01 1.29
N SER A 318 -21.69 1.82 0.32
CA SER A 318 -21.02 3.05 -0.08
C SER A 318 -21.00 4.12 1.02
N GLU A 319 -21.99 4.16 1.88
CA GLU A 319 -22.06 5.11 3.01
C GLU A 319 -21.08 4.70 4.11
N TYR A 320 -20.92 3.38 4.36
CA TYR A 320 -19.87 2.87 5.26
C TYR A 320 -18.48 3.21 4.73
N PHE A 321 -18.24 3.06 3.43
CA PHE A 321 -16.96 3.47 2.84
C PHE A 321 -16.66 4.94 3.12
N ARG A 322 -17.58 5.84 2.78
CA ARG A 322 -17.39 7.29 2.98
C ARG A 322 -17.17 7.68 4.44
N ALA A 323 -17.76 6.94 5.37
CA ALA A 323 -17.63 7.21 6.80
C ALA A 323 -16.33 6.65 7.42
N HIS A 324 -15.78 5.56 6.87
CA HIS A 324 -14.75 4.78 7.55
C HIS A 324 -13.50 4.52 6.71
N ALA A 325 -13.55 4.68 5.38
CA ALA A 325 -12.52 4.20 4.49
C ALA A 325 -11.78 5.30 3.75
N PHE A 326 -10.56 4.94 3.33
CA PHE A 326 -9.71 5.76 2.48
C PHE A 326 -9.08 4.89 1.38
N ALA A 327 -8.56 5.55 0.35
CA ALA A 327 -7.77 4.90 -0.70
C ALA A 327 -6.63 5.82 -1.13
N SER A 328 -5.44 5.24 -1.40
CA SER A 328 -4.30 5.98 -1.89
C SER A 328 -4.03 5.73 -3.38
N PHE A 329 -3.37 6.69 -3.99
CA PHE A 329 -2.96 6.68 -5.39
C PHE A 329 -1.73 7.57 -5.59
N GLN A 330 -0.97 7.30 -6.63
CA GLN A 330 0.13 8.14 -7.10
C GLN A 330 -0.35 9.06 -8.22
N GLU A 331 -0.82 8.46 -9.31
CA GLU A 331 -1.42 9.12 -10.47
C GLU A 331 -2.68 8.34 -10.87
N ASP A 332 -3.83 9.00 -10.85
CA ASP A 332 -5.12 8.41 -11.26
C ASP A 332 -6.10 9.50 -11.70
N PRO A 333 -5.95 10.00 -12.93
CA PRO A 333 -6.82 11.06 -13.44
C PRO A 333 -8.29 10.66 -13.46
N VAL A 334 -8.60 9.38 -13.71
CA VAL A 334 -10.00 8.89 -13.73
C VAL A 334 -10.62 9.01 -12.35
N GLY A 335 -9.87 8.59 -11.31
CA GLY A 335 -10.33 8.69 -9.94
C GLY A 335 -10.51 10.13 -9.47
N LEU A 336 -9.60 11.01 -9.85
CA LEU A 336 -9.66 12.44 -9.51
C LEU A 336 -10.86 13.13 -10.18
N ASP A 337 -11.12 12.85 -11.46
CA ASP A 337 -12.30 13.36 -12.17
C ASP A 337 -13.62 12.95 -11.51
N LEU A 338 -13.64 11.76 -10.92
CA LEU A 338 -14.84 11.23 -10.25
C LEU A 338 -14.93 11.62 -8.77
N ALA A 339 -13.84 12.08 -8.15
CA ALA A 339 -13.77 12.34 -6.70
C ALA A 339 -14.83 13.34 -6.22
N VAL A 340 -14.99 14.46 -6.92
CA VAL A 340 -15.98 15.49 -6.59
C VAL A 340 -17.40 14.99 -6.87
N LYS A 341 -17.61 14.41 -8.06
CA LYS A 341 -18.91 13.93 -8.54
C LYS A 341 -19.51 12.88 -7.60
N TYR A 342 -18.72 12.01 -7.02
CA TYR A 342 -19.16 10.91 -6.15
C TYR A 342 -18.94 11.19 -4.65
N ASN A 343 -18.58 12.41 -4.29
CA ASN A 343 -18.33 12.83 -2.90
C ASN A 343 -17.28 11.95 -2.20
N LEU A 344 -16.10 11.82 -2.83
CA LEU A 344 -15.00 10.98 -2.35
C LEU A 344 -13.71 11.76 -2.05
N VAL A 345 -13.72 13.10 -2.21
CA VAL A 345 -12.55 13.94 -1.90
C VAL A 345 -12.02 13.73 -0.49
N ASP A 346 -12.91 13.50 0.48
CA ASP A 346 -12.54 13.24 1.88
C ASP A 346 -12.06 11.80 2.16
N CYS A 347 -12.09 10.94 1.13
CA CYS A 347 -11.69 9.53 1.21
C CYS A 347 -10.36 9.24 0.49
N PHE A 348 -9.85 10.16 -0.32
CA PHE A 348 -8.67 9.92 -1.14
C PHE A 348 -7.42 10.55 -0.53
N MET A 349 -6.31 9.83 -0.66
CA MET A 349 -4.99 10.23 -0.16
C MET A 349 -3.96 10.07 -1.27
N TRP A 350 -3.23 11.12 -1.53
CA TRP A 350 -2.13 11.09 -2.48
C TRP A 350 -0.88 10.46 -1.85
N ALA A 351 -0.02 9.87 -2.72
CA ALA A 351 1.27 9.34 -2.35
C ALA A 351 2.30 9.55 -3.47
N ASN A 352 3.58 9.64 -3.16
CA ASN A 352 4.62 9.65 -4.17
C ASN A 352 5.30 8.28 -4.37
N ASP A 353 4.97 7.31 -3.54
CA ASP A 353 5.43 5.92 -3.60
C ASP A 353 6.96 5.78 -3.64
N TYR A 354 7.65 6.65 -2.91
CA TYR A 354 9.11 6.64 -2.83
C TYR A 354 9.63 5.38 -2.10
N PRO A 355 10.67 4.66 -2.59
CA PRO A 355 11.52 4.97 -3.74
C PRO A 355 11.19 4.11 -4.99
N HIS A 356 9.95 3.69 -5.19
CA HIS A 356 9.57 2.91 -6.36
C HIS A 356 9.76 3.71 -7.65
N HIS A 357 10.10 3.00 -8.74
CA HIS A 357 10.35 3.63 -10.04
C HIS A 357 9.07 4.17 -10.69
N GLU A 358 7.89 3.59 -10.35
CA GLU A 358 6.58 4.07 -10.75
C GLU A 358 6.10 5.27 -9.94
N GLY A 359 6.79 5.63 -8.87
CA GLY A 359 6.46 6.78 -8.04
C GLY A 359 6.74 8.13 -8.70
N THR A 360 6.24 9.21 -8.10
CA THR A 360 6.34 10.56 -8.65
C THR A 360 7.60 11.33 -8.22
N TRP A 361 8.39 10.80 -7.28
CA TRP A 361 9.63 11.43 -6.83
C TRP A 361 10.69 11.49 -7.97
N PRO A 362 11.41 12.57 -8.18
CA PRO A 362 11.43 13.86 -7.50
C PRO A 362 10.58 14.94 -8.19
N HIS A 363 9.52 14.58 -8.88
CA HIS A 363 8.70 15.43 -9.74
C HIS A 363 7.24 15.51 -9.27
N SER A 364 7.00 15.33 -7.95
CA SER A 364 5.64 15.30 -7.42
C SER A 364 4.86 16.58 -7.67
N ALA A 365 5.52 17.74 -7.70
CA ALA A 365 4.86 19.00 -7.98
C ALA A 365 4.25 19.05 -9.40
N GLU A 366 4.97 18.54 -10.41
CA GLU A 366 4.45 18.48 -11.79
C GLU A 366 3.32 17.46 -11.93
N ALA A 367 3.45 16.29 -11.31
CA ALA A 367 2.40 15.29 -11.32
C ALA A 367 1.09 15.86 -10.74
N ILE A 368 1.19 16.54 -9.61
CA ILE A 368 0.05 17.17 -8.95
C ILE A 368 -0.60 18.24 -9.84
N GLU A 369 0.20 19.14 -10.44
CA GLU A 369 -0.34 20.17 -11.31
C GLU A 369 -0.98 19.61 -12.58
N ARG A 370 -0.41 18.56 -13.14
CA ARG A 370 -0.97 17.88 -14.31
C ARG A 370 -2.32 17.24 -14.03
N GLU A 371 -2.44 16.55 -12.88
CA GLU A 371 -3.60 15.71 -12.60
C GLU A 371 -4.70 16.43 -11.81
N MET A 372 -4.31 17.33 -10.90
CA MET A 372 -5.25 17.98 -10.00
C MET A 372 -5.68 19.39 -10.45
N GLY A 373 -5.41 19.76 -11.71
CA GLY A 373 -5.77 21.07 -12.25
C GLY A 373 -7.26 21.42 -12.14
N GLY A 374 -8.13 20.43 -12.20
CA GLY A 374 -9.58 20.58 -12.04
C GLY A 374 -10.10 20.72 -10.61
N LEU A 375 -9.25 20.52 -9.58
CA LEU A 375 -9.64 20.57 -8.19
C LEU A 375 -9.39 21.96 -7.59
N THR A 376 -10.25 22.38 -6.66
CA THR A 376 -10.02 23.58 -5.85
C THR A 376 -8.85 23.39 -4.88
N ASP A 377 -8.25 24.47 -4.40
CA ASP A 377 -7.16 24.41 -3.40
C ASP A 377 -7.56 23.65 -2.13
N ALA A 378 -8.79 23.82 -1.67
CA ALA A 378 -9.29 23.10 -0.50
C ALA A 378 -9.41 21.59 -0.75
N GLN A 379 -9.81 21.17 -1.95
CA GLN A 379 -9.86 19.77 -2.34
C GLN A 379 -8.46 19.16 -2.49
N ARG A 380 -7.53 19.89 -3.12
CA ARG A 380 -6.12 19.48 -3.20
C ARG A 380 -5.49 19.34 -1.81
N ALA A 381 -5.68 20.32 -0.91
CA ALA A 381 -5.17 20.27 0.46
C ALA A 381 -5.63 19.01 1.21
N LYS A 382 -6.90 18.62 1.04
CA LYS A 382 -7.43 17.38 1.63
C LYS A 382 -6.71 16.15 1.08
N ILE A 383 -6.65 16.01 -0.23
CA ILE A 383 -6.09 14.83 -0.91
C ILE A 383 -4.59 14.74 -0.68
N LEU A 384 -3.87 15.88 -0.78
CA LEU A 384 -2.40 15.90 -0.67
C LEU A 384 -1.86 15.69 0.74
N GLY A 385 -2.68 15.91 1.78
CA GLY A 385 -2.13 15.72 3.12
C GLY A 385 -3.14 15.67 4.26
N LEU A 386 -4.21 16.47 4.26
CA LEU A 386 -5.09 16.56 5.43
C LEU A 386 -5.84 15.24 5.70
N ASN A 387 -6.24 14.51 4.67
CA ASN A 387 -6.88 13.19 4.81
C ASN A 387 -5.90 12.17 5.41
N ALA A 388 -4.68 12.08 4.88
CA ALA A 388 -3.65 11.19 5.41
C ALA A 388 -3.25 11.60 6.84
N ALA A 389 -3.09 12.90 7.10
CA ALA A 389 -2.80 13.39 8.44
C ALA A 389 -3.90 13.01 9.45
N ARG A 390 -5.18 13.12 9.06
CA ARG A 390 -6.32 12.69 9.88
C ARG A 390 -6.33 11.18 10.12
N PHE A 391 -6.06 10.41 9.07
CA PHE A 391 -6.08 8.94 9.12
C PHE A 391 -4.93 8.38 9.95
N PHE A 392 -3.69 8.82 9.70
CA PHE A 392 -2.48 8.38 10.39
C PHE A 392 -2.11 9.22 11.61
N LYS A 393 -2.92 10.21 11.97
CA LYS A 393 -2.75 11.07 13.15
C LYS A 393 -1.44 11.90 13.12
N PHE A 394 -1.02 12.37 11.95
CA PHE A 394 0.05 13.35 11.87
C PHE A 394 -0.43 14.73 12.35
N LYS A 395 0.48 15.48 12.97
CA LYS A 395 0.17 16.83 13.44
C LYS A 395 0.31 17.83 12.30
N VAL A 396 -0.82 18.35 11.84
CA VAL A 396 -0.83 19.42 10.83
C VAL A 396 -0.39 20.73 11.48
N PRO A 397 0.61 21.47 10.93
CA PRO A 397 0.97 22.81 11.36
C PRO A 397 -0.20 23.80 11.23
N GLU A 398 -0.21 24.85 12.08
CA GLU A 398 -1.36 25.79 12.15
C GLU A 398 -1.61 26.52 10.82
N GLU A 399 -0.55 26.88 10.12
CA GLU A 399 -0.61 27.56 8.82
C GLU A 399 -1.32 26.78 7.72
N TYR A 400 -1.46 25.47 7.86
CA TYR A 400 -2.16 24.59 6.91
C TYR A 400 -3.53 24.10 7.42
N ARG A 401 -3.96 24.55 8.60
CA ARG A 401 -5.28 24.27 9.14
C ARG A 401 -6.26 25.29 8.60
N ALA A 402 -6.85 25.03 7.46
CA ALA A 402 -7.93 25.86 6.91
C ALA A 402 -9.29 25.48 7.48
#